data_947cbf0cebf785afb8349e0efdb467d8
#
_entry.id   947cbf0cebf785afb8349e0efdb467d8
#
_cell.length_a   1.000
_cell.length_b   1.000
_cell.length_c   1.000
_cell.angle_alpha   90.00
_cell.angle_beta   90.00
_cell.angle_gamma   90.00
#
_symmetry.space_group_name_H-M   'P 1'
#
loop_
_entity.id
_entity.type
_entity.pdbx_description
1 polymer ?
#
loop_
_entity_poly.entity_id
_entity_poly.type
_entity_poly.pdbx_seq_one_letter_code
_entity_poly.pdbx_strand_id
1 'polypeptide(L)'
;RVTQKTTIMXSSTKPRRENEEVGDQIISKAVKAGRRTYFFDVRATRADDYFLKITESRKMTASDGSVSYDRHKIFLYKEDFTKFADGLREVVEFIRRTKGLEEPVPAQAVEE
;
A
#
# COMPACT_ATOMS: atom_id res chain seq x y z
N ARG A 1 -13.47 9.42 -1.06
CA ARG A 1 -12.47 10.10 -1.82
C ARG A 1 -11.08 9.61 -1.48
N VAL A 2 -10.26 9.48 -2.46
CA VAL A 2 -8.93 8.90 -2.28
C VAL A 2 -7.89 9.97 -2.61
N THR A 3 -6.92 10.08 -1.74
CA THR A 3 -5.80 10.99 -1.94
C THR A 3 -4.54 10.16 -2.11
N GLN A 4 -3.78 10.44 -3.13
CA GLN A 4 -2.57 9.71 -3.40
C GLN A 4 -1.37 10.60 -3.21
N LYS A 5 -0.33 10.00 -2.68
CA LYS A 5 0.89 10.71 -2.45
C LYS A 5 2.06 9.75 -2.65
N THR A 6 3.04 10.18 -3.39
CA THR A 6 4.22 9.37 -3.65
C THR A 6 5.43 10.08 -3.08
N THR A 7 6.22 9.35 -2.34
CA THR A 7 7.42 9.89 -1.71
C THR A 7 8.60 9.02 -2.07
N ILE A 8 9.67 9.64 -2.52
CA ILE A 8 10.93 8.96 -2.80
C ILE A 8 11.88 9.28 -1.67
N MET A 9 12.43 8.25 -1.10
CA MET A 9 13.27 8.46 0.05
C MET A 9 14.67 8.03 -0.24
N UNK A 10 15.46 8.77 0.23
CA UNK A 10 16.73 8.42 0.06
C UNK A 10 16.91 7.43 1.07
N SER A 11 17.83 7.08 1.11
CA SER A 11 18.05 6.09 2.12
C SER A 11 18.17 6.73 3.49
N SER A 12 17.75 6.01 4.43
CA SER A 12 17.78 6.45 5.79
C SER A 12 19.04 5.97 6.47
N THR A 13 19.58 6.80 7.33
CA THR A 13 20.73 6.38 8.10
C THR A 13 20.40 6.01 9.52
N LYS A 14 19.14 6.02 9.89
CA LYS A 14 18.85 5.70 11.25
C LYS A 14 19.00 4.23 11.54
N PRO A 15 19.32 3.89 12.77
CA PRO A 15 19.52 2.49 13.10
C PRO A 15 18.22 1.72 12.91
N ARG A 16 18.36 0.45 12.61
CA ARG A 16 17.21 -0.37 12.41
C ARG A 16 17.08 -1.38 13.49
N ARG A 17 15.87 -1.65 13.81
CA ARG A 17 15.60 -2.74 14.72
C ARG A 17 15.58 -4.03 13.94
N GLU A 18 15.74 -5.12 14.66
CA GLU A 18 15.86 -6.39 13.98
C GLU A 18 14.58 -6.79 13.30
N ASN A 19 13.45 -6.29 13.73
CA ASN A 19 12.21 -6.66 13.07
C ASN A 19 11.86 -5.75 11.92
N GLU A 20 12.71 -4.81 11.58
CA GLU A 20 12.45 -3.97 10.44
C GLU A 20 12.85 -4.67 9.17
N GLU A 21 12.23 -4.23 8.09
CA GLU A 21 12.56 -4.79 6.81
C GLU A 21 13.97 -4.43 6.42
N VAL A 22 14.61 -5.35 5.74
CA VAL A 22 15.96 -5.17 5.30
C VAL A 22 15.97 -4.29 4.06
N GLY A 23 17.01 -3.48 3.92
CA GLY A 23 17.23 -2.74 2.71
C GLY A 23 16.66 -1.35 2.75
N ASP A 24 16.98 -0.62 1.73
CA ASP A 24 16.59 0.77 1.61
C ASP A 24 15.20 0.89 1.05
N GLN A 25 14.54 1.94 1.47
CA GLN A 25 13.25 2.25 0.88
C GLN A 25 13.47 3.03 -0.40
N ILE A 26 12.92 2.51 -1.50
CA ILE A 26 13.14 3.12 -2.79
C ILE A 26 12.06 4.15 -3.10
N ILE A 27 10.80 3.77 -2.88
CA ILE A 27 9.71 4.68 -3.16
C ILE A 27 8.56 4.27 -2.26
N SER A 28 7.77 5.25 -1.88
CA SER A 28 6.61 4.99 -1.03
C SER A 28 5.43 5.76 -1.61
N LYS A 29 4.32 5.07 -1.74
CA LYS A 29 3.10 5.68 -2.22
C LYS A 29 2.00 5.47 -1.20
N ALA A 30 1.33 6.54 -0.82
CA ALA A 30 0.24 6.47 0.14
C ALA A 30 -1.07 6.76 -0.55
N VAL A 31 -2.04 5.91 -0.32
CA VAL A 31 -3.38 6.08 -0.87
C VAL A 31 -4.32 6.22 0.31
N LYS A 32 -4.87 7.40 0.48
CA LYS A 32 -5.74 7.66 1.60
C LYS A 32 -7.19 7.41 1.18
N ALA A 33 -7.91 6.65 1.98
CA ALA A 33 -9.27 6.27 1.67
C ALA A 33 -10.08 6.29 2.95
N GLY A 34 -10.60 7.47 3.28
CA GLY A 34 -11.37 7.61 4.50
C GLY A 34 -10.51 7.41 5.72
N ARG A 35 -10.93 6.51 6.60
CA ARG A 35 -10.16 6.24 7.80
C ARG A 35 -8.94 5.38 7.54
N ARG A 36 -8.84 4.80 6.35
CA ARG A 36 -7.73 3.91 6.03
C ARG A 36 -6.77 4.61 5.12
N THR A 37 -5.52 4.26 5.29
CA THR A 37 -4.47 4.66 4.37
C THR A 37 -3.70 3.41 4.00
N TYR A 38 -3.49 3.25 2.71
CA TYR A 38 -2.73 2.11 2.21
C TYR A 38 -1.38 2.62 1.75
N PHE A 39 -0.34 2.04 2.29
CA PHE A 39 1.01 2.41 1.92
C PHE A 39 1.60 1.31 1.07
N PHE A 40 2.15 1.71 -0.06
CA PHE A 40 2.85 0.79 -0.95
C PHE A 40 4.30 1.20 -0.95
N ASP A 41 5.12 0.42 -0.32
CA ASP A 41 6.53 0.75 -0.15
C ASP A 41 7.38 -0.23 -0.92
N VAL A 42 8.22 0.29 -1.79
CA VAL A 42 9.16 -0.54 -2.52
C VAL A 42 10.49 -0.46 -1.79
N ARG A 43 11.04 -1.61 -1.49
CA ARG A 43 12.30 -1.69 -0.78
C ARG A 43 13.24 -2.61 -1.52
N ALA A 44 14.52 -2.42 -1.30
CA ALA A 44 15.54 -3.23 -1.96
C ALA A 44 16.16 -4.17 -0.94
N THR A 45 16.36 -5.41 -1.38
CA THR A 45 17.09 -6.35 -0.55
C THR A 45 18.57 -6.10 -0.68
N ARG A 46 19.36 -6.86 0.10
CA ARG A 46 20.80 -6.75 -0.01
C ARG A 46 21.31 -7.17 -1.37
N ALA A 47 20.61 -8.07 -2.02
CA ALA A 47 21.00 -8.51 -3.35
C ALA A 47 20.48 -7.57 -4.43
N ASP A 48 19.94 -6.44 -4.03
CA ASP A 48 19.43 -5.44 -4.96
C ASP A 48 18.20 -5.92 -5.72
N ASP A 49 17.46 -6.84 -5.14
CA ASP A 49 16.13 -7.14 -5.63
C ASP A 49 15.14 -6.25 -4.92
N TYR A 50 14.04 -5.96 -5.59
CA TYR A 50 13.00 -5.15 -4.99
C TYR A 50 11.91 -6.05 -4.45
N PHE A 51 11.30 -5.61 -3.36
CA PHE A 51 10.10 -6.24 -2.87
C PHE A 51 9.16 -5.16 -2.41
N LEU A 52 7.92 -5.55 -2.17
CA LEU A 52 6.85 -4.62 -1.90
C LEU A 52 6.32 -4.88 -0.49
N LYS A 53 6.16 -3.82 0.27
CA LYS A 53 5.49 -3.88 1.54
C LYS A 53 4.21 -3.07 1.44
N ILE A 54 3.08 -3.72 1.72
CA ILE A 54 1.79 -3.06 1.71
C ILE A 54 1.31 -2.96 3.14
N THR A 55 0.98 -1.75 3.56
CA THR A 55 0.50 -1.53 4.91
C THR A 55 -0.89 -0.93 4.86
N GLU A 56 -1.80 -1.53 5.59
CA GLU A 56 -3.10 -0.93 5.82
C GLU A 56 -3.06 -0.28 7.19
N SER A 57 -3.30 1.02 7.25
CA SER A 57 -3.33 1.76 8.49
C SER A 57 -4.72 2.31 8.69
N ARG A 58 -5.35 1.95 9.77
CA ARG A 58 -6.71 2.41 10.05
C ARG A 58 -6.72 3.27 11.28
N LYS A 59 -7.29 4.45 11.14
CA LYS A 59 -7.39 5.38 12.24
C LYS A 59 -8.52 4.98 13.17
N MET A 60 -8.23 4.95 14.46
CA MET A 60 -9.20 4.61 15.48
C MET A 60 -9.31 5.78 16.44
N THR A 61 -10.53 6.15 16.76
CA THR A 61 -10.77 7.25 17.69
C THR A 61 -11.53 6.71 18.89
N ALA A 62 -10.95 6.90 20.07
CA ALA A 62 -11.60 6.46 21.28
C ALA A 62 -12.63 7.47 21.73
N SER A 63 -13.46 7.07 22.70
CA SER A 63 -14.50 7.94 23.17
C SER A 63 -13.97 9.19 23.85
N ASP A 64 -12.76 9.14 24.38
CA ASP A 64 -12.16 10.32 24.98
C ASP A 64 -11.47 11.21 23.97
N GLY A 65 -11.56 10.90 22.69
CA GLY A 65 -10.95 11.70 21.66
C GLY A 65 -9.56 11.31 21.28
N SER A 66 -8.94 10.39 21.97
CA SER A 66 -7.59 9.98 21.63
C SER A 66 -7.60 9.19 20.34
N VAL A 67 -6.48 9.26 19.61
CA VAL A 67 -6.37 8.66 18.30
C VAL A 67 -5.25 7.64 18.33
N SER A 68 -5.51 6.50 17.70
CA SER A 68 -4.51 5.48 17.52
C SER A 68 -4.66 4.91 16.12
N TYR A 69 -3.71 4.07 15.74
CA TYR A 69 -3.71 3.48 14.40
C TYR A 69 -3.52 1.99 14.52
N ASP A 70 -4.33 1.27 13.76
CA ASP A 70 -4.24 -0.17 13.68
C ASP A 70 -3.60 -0.50 12.35
N ARG A 71 -2.45 -1.19 12.35
CA ARG A 71 -1.68 -1.40 11.15
C ARG A 71 -1.46 -2.87 10.89
N HIS A 72 -1.56 -3.24 9.63
CA HIS A 72 -1.32 -4.59 9.17
C HIS A 72 -0.48 -4.54 7.93
N LYS A 73 0.49 -5.45 7.83
CA LYS A 73 1.44 -5.41 6.75
C LYS A 73 1.44 -6.72 5.98
N ILE A 74 1.70 -6.60 4.70
CA ILE A 74 1.89 -7.74 3.82
C ILE A 74 3.17 -7.51 3.06
N PHE A 75 3.96 -8.57 2.91
CA PHE A 75 5.19 -8.50 2.13
C PHE A 75 5.03 -9.33 0.89
N LEU A 76 5.34 -8.71 -0.26
CA LEU A 76 5.24 -9.38 -1.54
C LEU A 76 6.57 -9.37 -2.22
N TYR A 77 6.97 -10.52 -2.70
CA TYR A 77 8.23 -10.65 -3.41
C TYR A 77 7.97 -10.88 -4.89
N LYS A 78 9.01 -10.71 -5.70
CA LYS A 78 8.80 -10.61 -7.13
C LYS A 78 8.13 -11.84 -7.72
N GLU A 79 8.35 -13.00 -7.11
CA GLU A 79 7.71 -14.21 -7.62
C GLU A 79 6.21 -14.17 -7.52
N ASP A 80 5.68 -13.32 -6.66
CA ASP A 80 4.25 -13.32 -6.40
C ASP A 80 3.54 -12.07 -6.90
N PHE A 81 4.26 -11.14 -7.53
CA PHE A 81 3.62 -9.88 -7.91
C PHE A 81 2.43 -10.11 -8.83
N THR A 82 2.64 -10.85 -9.89
CA THR A 82 1.57 -11.03 -10.87
C THR A 82 0.43 -11.85 -10.29
N LYS A 83 0.75 -12.89 -9.53
CA LYS A 83 -0.31 -13.70 -8.95
C LYS A 83 -1.18 -12.88 -8.01
N PHE A 84 -0.55 -12.06 -7.19
CA PHE A 84 -1.31 -11.27 -6.25
C PHE A 84 -2.17 -10.24 -6.98
N ALA A 85 -1.58 -9.55 -7.94
CA ALA A 85 -2.32 -8.51 -8.65
C ALA A 85 -3.47 -9.12 -9.44
N ASP A 86 -3.24 -10.25 -10.08
CA ASP A 86 -4.31 -10.88 -10.84
C ASP A 86 -5.41 -11.36 -9.93
N GLY A 87 -5.07 -11.96 -8.81
CA GLY A 87 -6.08 -12.41 -7.89
C GLY A 87 -6.94 -11.27 -7.37
N LEU A 88 -6.30 -10.19 -7.01
CA LEU A 88 -7.04 -9.03 -6.53
C LEU A 88 -7.97 -8.51 -7.62
N ARG A 89 -7.45 -8.38 -8.84
CA ARG A 89 -8.25 -7.85 -9.92
C ARG A 89 -9.45 -8.76 -10.19
N GLU A 90 -9.25 -10.06 -10.16
CA GLU A 90 -10.33 -10.98 -10.47
C GLU A 90 -11.45 -10.91 -9.47
N VAL A 91 -11.12 -10.85 -8.18
CA VAL A 91 -12.19 -10.82 -7.20
C VAL A 91 -12.85 -9.45 -7.13
N VAL A 92 -12.11 -8.39 -7.38
CA VAL A 92 -12.73 -7.07 -7.43
C VAL A 92 -13.70 -7.00 -8.61
N GLU A 93 -13.32 -7.56 -9.76
CA GLU A 93 -14.23 -7.57 -10.88
C GLU A 93 -15.45 -8.41 -10.61
N PHE A 94 -15.29 -9.53 -9.90
CA PHE A 94 -16.45 -10.30 -9.52
C PHE A 94 -17.41 -9.49 -8.67
N ILE A 95 -16.87 -8.74 -7.71
CA ILE A 95 -17.73 -7.93 -6.86
C ILE A 95 -18.45 -6.87 -7.68
N ARG A 96 -17.72 -6.23 -8.59
CA ARG A 96 -18.36 -5.21 -9.41
C ARG A 96 -19.51 -5.76 -10.24
N ARG A 97 -19.27 -6.90 -10.87
CA ARG A 97 -20.33 -7.49 -11.70
C ARG A 97 -21.52 -7.93 -10.85
N THR A 98 -21.21 -8.55 -9.71
CA THR A 98 -22.28 -9.14 -8.90
C THR A 98 -23.12 -8.08 -8.22
N LYS A 99 -22.48 -7.03 -7.74
CA LYS A 99 -23.19 -6.00 -7.00
C LYS A 99 -23.55 -4.80 -7.85
N GLY A 100 -23.18 -4.81 -9.12
CA GLY A 100 -23.49 -3.67 -9.97
C GLY A 100 -22.76 -2.41 -9.60
N LEU A 101 -21.59 -2.53 -9.03
CA LEU A 101 -20.86 -1.33 -8.66
C LEU A 101 -20.28 -0.65 -9.88
N GLU A 102 -20.36 0.66 -9.87
CA GLU A 102 -19.82 1.43 -10.96
C GLU A 102 -18.35 1.61 -10.77
N GLU A 103 -17.60 1.39 -11.82
CA GLU A 103 -16.17 1.52 -11.74
C GLU A 103 -15.76 2.96 -11.89
N PRO A 104 -14.96 3.51 -10.97
CA PRO A 104 -14.51 4.88 -11.13
C PRO A 104 -13.58 4.99 -12.32
N VAL A 105 -13.59 6.14 -12.97
CA VAL A 105 -12.70 6.39 -14.07
C VAL A 105 -11.30 6.62 -13.53
N PRO A 106 -10.31 5.88 -14.01
CA PRO A 106 -8.95 6.09 -13.52
C PRO A 106 -8.43 7.46 -13.88
N ALA A 107 -7.56 7.98 -13.05
CA ALA A 107 -7.03 9.30 -13.29
C ALA A 107 -6.26 9.34 -14.61
N GLN A 108 -5.54 8.30 -14.92
CA GLN A 108 -4.79 8.33 -16.16
C GLN A 108 -5.69 8.29 -17.36
N ALA A 109 -6.87 7.71 -17.25
CA ALA A 109 -7.80 7.74 -18.38
C ALA A 109 -8.33 9.13 -18.59
N VAL A 110 -8.45 9.89 -17.53
CA VAL A 110 -8.97 11.24 -17.67
C VAL A 110 -7.97 12.16 -18.31
N GLU A 111 -6.73 11.92 -18.08
CA GLU A 111 -5.72 12.83 -18.56
C GLU A 111 -5.51 12.79 -20.03
N GLU A 112 -5.88 11.73 -20.69
CA GLU A 112 -5.63 11.71 -22.11
C GLU A 112 -6.58 12.53 -22.87
#